data_0f0e5f8f6cfb6df85cf4b35a14553aee
#
_entry.id   0f0e5f8f6cfb6df85cf4b35a14553aee
#
_cell.length_a   1.000
_cell.length_b   1.000
_cell.length_c   1.000
_cell.angle_alpha   90.00
_cell.angle_beta   90.00
_cell.angle_gamma   90.00
#
_symmetry.space_group_name_H-M   'P 1'
#
loop_
_entity.id
_entity.type
_entity.pdbx_description
1 polymer ?
#
loop_
_entity_poly.entity_id
_entity_poly.type
_entity_poly.pdbx_seq_one_letter_code
_entity_poly.pdbx_strand_id
1 'polypeptide(L)'
;IEGVEHEGFALYKGIPYAEAPVGNLRWKAPVSKKPWKGVFKADKWGDRPPQPIDPNQNGGELGMSEDCLYLSVETPAKSKNDKLPVFVMIHGGAFLTGSYSGTQESFVKEGIIYCSIEYRLGALGFMAHPELSKESGKNISGNYGILDQVMALKWIHDNIAAFGGDPDKITIAGESAGGISVSILCASPLAKGLFRGAISE
;
A
#
# COMPACT_ATOMS: atom_id res chain seq x y z
N ILE A 1 -16.33 -3.00 -6.03
CA ILE A 1 -15.44 -1.90 -6.43
C ILE A 1 -15.57 -1.71 -7.93
N GLU A 2 -15.61 -0.47 -8.41
CA GLU A 2 -15.65 -0.07 -9.81
C GLU A 2 -14.40 0.76 -10.10
N GLY A 3 -13.60 0.33 -11.08
CA GLY A 3 -12.40 1.01 -11.54
C GLY A 3 -12.62 1.73 -12.87
N VAL A 4 -11.52 2.18 -13.48
CA VAL A 4 -11.51 2.83 -14.79
C VAL A 4 -10.94 1.85 -15.81
N GLU A 5 -11.68 1.60 -16.88
CA GLU A 5 -11.22 0.77 -17.99
C GLU A 5 -10.26 1.56 -18.88
N HIS A 6 -9.16 0.94 -19.26
CA HIS A 6 -8.18 1.40 -20.22
C HIS A 6 -8.02 0.37 -21.33
N GLU A 7 -7.30 0.71 -22.40
CA GLU A 7 -7.00 -0.22 -23.47
C GLU A 7 -6.11 -1.36 -22.91
N GLY A 8 -6.71 -2.53 -22.77
CA GLY A 8 -6.03 -3.76 -22.34
C GLY A 8 -6.00 -4.01 -20.83
N PHE A 9 -6.41 -3.08 -19.97
CA PHE A 9 -6.41 -3.27 -18.52
C PHE A 9 -7.46 -2.43 -17.79
N ALA A 10 -7.75 -2.79 -16.54
CA ALA A 10 -8.55 -1.98 -15.63
C ALA A 10 -7.65 -1.40 -14.52
N LEU A 11 -7.88 -0.14 -14.16
CA LEU A 11 -7.15 0.58 -13.12
C LEU A 11 -8.10 0.97 -11.98
N TYR A 12 -7.75 0.54 -10.77
CA TYR A 12 -8.45 0.86 -9.53
C TYR A 12 -7.55 1.73 -8.67
N LYS A 13 -7.96 2.97 -8.42
CA LYS A 13 -7.20 3.99 -7.67
C LYS A 13 -7.81 4.24 -6.30
N GLY A 14 -6.98 4.58 -5.32
CA GLY A 14 -7.44 5.07 -4.02
C GLY A 14 -8.29 4.08 -3.23
N ILE A 15 -7.98 2.79 -3.32
CA ILE A 15 -8.67 1.78 -2.53
C ILE A 15 -8.19 1.88 -1.08
N PRO A 16 -9.07 2.19 -0.09
CA PRO A 16 -8.67 2.25 1.30
C PRO A 16 -8.49 0.84 1.87
N TYR A 17 -7.28 0.50 2.28
CA TYR A 17 -6.99 -0.80 2.90
C TYR A 17 -7.10 -0.80 4.42
N ALA A 18 -7.12 0.41 5.03
CA ALA A 18 -7.28 0.60 6.46
C ALA A 18 -8.19 1.79 6.75
N GLU A 19 -8.65 1.92 7.98
CA GLU A 19 -9.29 3.14 8.47
C GLU A 19 -8.28 4.29 8.50
N ALA A 20 -8.74 5.52 8.25
CA ALA A 20 -7.90 6.71 8.28
C ALA A 20 -7.17 6.83 9.63
N PRO A 21 -5.83 6.93 9.66
CA PRO A 21 -5.04 6.99 10.89
C PRO A 21 -5.03 8.39 11.51
N VAL A 22 -6.22 8.96 11.70
CA VAL A 22 -6.44 10.33 12.18
C VAL A 22 -6.96 10.34 13.62
N GLY A 23 -6.80 11.47 14.31
CA GLY A 23 -7.33 11.65 15.67
C GLY A 23 -6.85 10.55 16.62
N ASN A 24 -7.76 9.78 17.19
CA ASN A 24 -7.45 8.71 18.13
C ASN A 24 -6.71 7.51 17.51
N LEU A 25 -6.62 7.42 16.18
CA LEU A 25 -5.88 6.37 15.46
C LEU A 25 -4.48 6.83 15.03
N ARG A 26 -4.14 8.13 15.21
CA ARG A 26 -2.77 8.62 14.98
C ARG A 26 -1.81 7.89 15.91
N TRP A 27 -0.62 7.51 15.38
CA TRP A 27 0.40 6.73 16.11
C TRP A 27 -0.12 5.44 16.74
N LYS A 28 -1.06 4.79 16.08
CA LYS A 28 -1.50 3.43 16.42
C LYS A 28 -1.30 2.49 15.24
N ALA A 29 -1.31 1.19 15.55
CA ALA A 29 -1.34 0.18 14.50
C ALA A 29 -2.55 0.43 13.58
N PRO A 30 -2.44 0.19 12.26
CA PRO A 30 -3.55 0.36 11.35
C PRO A 30 -4.72 -0.55 11.73
N VAL A 31 -5.91 -0.05 11.49
CA VAL A 31 -7.17 -0.79 11.73
C VAL A 31 -7.76 -1.15 10.37
N SER A 32 -8.10 -2.41 10.18
CA SER A 32 -8.71 -2.88 8.92
C SER A 32 -9.92 -2.04 8.54
N LYS A 33 -10.03 -1.69 7.25
CA LYS A 33 -11.18 -0.97 6.73
C LYS A 33 -12.46 -1.77 6.94
N LYS A 34 -13.48 -1.14 7.48
CA LYS A 34 -14.80 -1.74 7.58
C LYS A 34 -15.42 -1.92 6.19
N PRO A 35 -16.12 -3.01 5.94
CA PRO A 35 -16.83 -3.19 4.69
C PRO A 35 -17.81 -2.03 4.45
N TRP A 36 -17.85 -1.52 3.23
CA TRP A 36 -18.82 -0.49 2.84
C TRP A 36 -20.04 -1.09 2.18
N LYS A 37 -21.13 -0.33 2.14
CA LYS A 37 -22.34 -0.68 1.40
C LYS A 37 -22.30 -0.09 0.00
N GLY A 38 -22.82 -0.82 -0.99
CA GLY A 38 -22.87 -0.36 -2.38
C GLY A 38 -21.54 -0.53 -3.12
N VAL A 39 -21.38 0.22 -4.21
CA VAL A 39 -20.20 0.18 -5.07
C VAL A 39 -19.25 1.32 -4.70
N PHE A 40 -18.02 0.98 -4.34
CA PHE A 40 -16.95 1.94 -4.16
C PHE A 40 -16.35 2.29 -5.53
N LYS A 41 -16.29 3.58 -5.84
CA LYS A 41 -15.68 4.09 -7.09
C LYS A 41 -14.19 4.34 -6.86
N ALA A 42 -13.38 3.50 -7.47
CA ALA A 42 -11.92 3.54 -7.40
C ALA A 42 -11.33 4.26 -8.63
N ASP A 43 -11.82 5.48 -8.89
CA ASP A 43 -11.52 6.29 -10.07
C ASP A 43 -10.57 7.46 -9.80
N LYS A 44 -10.26 7.73 -8.51
CA LYS A 44 -9.38 8.81 -8.06
C LYS A 44 -8.30 8.29 -7.13
N TRP A 45 -7.10 8.84 -7.25
CA TRP A 45 -6.05 8.62 -6.27
C TRP A 45 -6.47 9.15 -4.90
N GLY A 46 -6.08 8.47 -3.83
CA GLY A 46 -6.16 9.02 -2.48
C GLY A 46 -5.02 10.00 -2.22
N ASP A 47 -5.13 10.77 -1.14
CA ASP A 47 -4.06 11.68 -0.72
C ASP A 47 -2.82 10.90 -0.29
N ARG A 48 -1.64 11.50 -0.54
CA ARG A 48 -0.37 10.99 -0.04
C ARG A 48 -0.16 11.38 1.42
N PRO A 49 0.68 10.66 2.18
CA PRO A 49 1.00 11.01 3.55
C PRO A 49 1.67 12.39 3.64
N PRO A 50 1.47 13.13 4.75
CA PRO A 50 2.16 14.38 5.00
C PRO A 50 3.67 14.18 4.92
N GLN A 51 4.34 15.03 4.11
CA GLN A 51 5.75 14.94 3.79
C GLN A 51 6.30 16.31 3.38
N PRO A 52 7.61 16.55 3.43
CA PRO A 52 8.20 17.77 2.89
C PRO A 52 7.83 17.99 1.43
N ILE A 53 7.51 19.22 1.07
CA ILE A 53 7.27 19.58 -0.33
C ILE A 53 8.63 19.81 -0.99
N ASP A 54 8.94 19.02 -2.02
CA ASP A 54 10.07 19.31 -2.90
C ASP A 54 9.59 20.27 -3.98
N PRO A 55 10.12 21.51 -4.03
CA PRO A 55 9.73 22.48 -5.04
C PRO A 55 10.11 22.09 -6.47
N ASN A 56 11.02 21.12 -6.64
CA ASN A 56 11.45 20.60 -7.95
C ASN A 56 10.64 19.39 -8.40
N GLN A 57 9.97 18.72 -7.49
CA GLN A 57 8.95 17.73 -7.80
C GLN A 57 7.64 18.47 -7.92
N ASN A 58 7.21 18.72 -9.16
CA ASN A 58 5.84 19.17 -9.42
C ASN A 58 4.94 18.24 -8.59
N GLY A 59 4.41 18.80 -7.50
CA GLY A 59 3.71 18.02 -6.47
C GLY A 59 2.42 17.46 -6.99
N GLY A 60 2.44 16.67 -8.03
CA GLY A 60 1.37 15.92 -8.67
C GLY A 60 -0.06 16.35 -8.27
N GLU A 61 -1.04 15.85 -8.90
CA GLU A 61 -2.47 16.12 -8.60
C GLU A 61 -2.91 15.63 -7.20
N LEU A 62 -2.00 15.02 -6.42
CA LEU A 62 -2.33 14.44 -5.13
C LEU A 62 -2.20 15.47 -3.99
N GLY A 63 -3.27 15.60 -3.21
CA GLY A 63 -3.24 16.27 -1.93
C GLY A 63 -2.34 15.56 -0.90
N MET A 64 -2.19 16.17 0.26
CA MET A 64 -1.56 15.55 1.43
C MET A 64 -2.56 15.49 2.58
N SER A 65 -2.68 14.32 3.19
CA SER A 65 -3.56 14.10 4.33
C SER A 65 -3.02 13.00 5.23
N GLU A 66 -3.36 13.04 6.51
CA GLU A 66 -3.16 11.86 7.37
C GLU A 66 -4.08 10.69 6.96
N ASP A 67 -5.21 10.96 6.30
CA ASP A 67 -6.01 9.95 5.62
C ASP A 67 -5.32 9.56 4.31
N CYS A 68 -4.35 8.65 4.39
CA CYS A 68 -3.43 8.29 3.32
C CYS A 68 -3.25 6.78 3.10
N LEU A 69 -3.98 5.94 3.82
CA LEU A 69 -3.78 4.49 3.76
C LEU A 69 -4.54 3.87 2.58
N TYR A 70 -4.04 4.15 1.38
CA TYR A 70 -4.62 3.73 0.11
C TYR A 70 -3.66 2.85 -0.69
N LEU A 71 -4.23 2.09 -1.61
CA LEU A 71 -3.49 1.33 -2.61
C LEU A 71 -4.15 1.45 -3.99
N SER A 72 -3.43 1.04 -5.02
CA SER A 72 -3.95 0.89 -6.37
C SER A 72 -3.78 -0.54 -6.88
N VAL A 73 -4.62 -0.92 -7.84
CA VAL A 73 -4.53 -2.19 -8.57
C VAL A 73 -4.68 -1.92 -10.05
N GLU A 74 -3.69 -2.34 -10.84
CA GLU A 74 -3.74 -2.37 -12.29
C GLU A 74 -3.80 -3.83 -12.73
N THR A 75 -4.85 -4.23 -13.44
CA THR A 75 -5.05 -5.62 -13.81
C THR A 75 -5.38 -5.80 -15.30
N PRO A 76 -4.65 -6.64 -16.03
CA PRO A 76 -5.01 -7.04 -17.39
C PRO A 76 -6.00 -8.21 -17.41
N ALA A 77 -6.39 -8.74 -16.25
CA ALA A 77 -7.27 -9.89 -16.17
C ALA A 77 -8.60 -9.64 -16.86
N LYS A 78 -9.06 -10.64 -17.59
CA LYS A 78 -10.38 -10.66 -18.25
C LYS A 78 -11.41 -11.42 -17.40
N SER A 79 -10.92 -12.20 -16.45
CA SER A 79 -11.72 -13.02 -15.54
C SER A 79 -11.04 -13.11 -14.18
N LYS A 80 -11.85 -13.19 -13.12
CA LYS A 80 -11.35 -13.51 -11.76
C LYS A 80 -10.67 -14.89 -11.66
N ASN A 81 -10.84 -15.75 -12.68
CA ASN A 81 -10.26 -17.08 -12.72
C ASN A 81 -8.88 -17.13 -13.42
N ASP A 82 -8.35 -16.00 -13.89
CA ASP A 82 -7.10 -15.95 -14.67
C ASP A 82 -5.87 -16.27 -13.82
N LYS A 83 -5.94 -16.02 -12.49
CA LYS A 83 -4.88 -16.33 -11.52
C LYS A 83 -3.51 -15.80 -11.95
N LEU A 84 -3.49 -14.53 -12.33
CA LEU A 84 -2.30 -13.83 -12.77
C LEU A 84 -1.31 -13.61 -11.61
N PRO A 85 -0.01 -13.55 -11.89
CA PRO A 85 0.98 -13.12 -10.90
C PRO A 85 0.75 -11.66 -10.49
N VAL A 86 1.12 -11.35 -9.26
CA VAL A 86 0.91 -10.05 -8.64
C VAL A 86 2.24 -9.45 -8.22
N PHE A 87 2.50 -8.23 -8.64
CA PHE A 87 3.66 -7.46 -8.25
C PHE A 87 3.21 -6.28 -7.36
N VAL A 88 3.77 -6.18 -6.16
CA VAL A 88 3.43 -5.12 -5.21
C VAL A 88 4.64 -4.23 -5.00
N MET A 89 4.53 -2.97 -5.41
CA MET A 89 5.58 -1.97 -5.24
C MET A 89 5.42 -1.23 -3.92
N ILE A 90 6.52 -1.14 -3.18
CA ILE A 90 6.68 -0.33 -1.96
C ILE A 90 7.66 0.78 -2.30
N HIS A 91 7.19 2.02 -2.30
CA HIS A 91 8.01 3.16 -2.70
C HIS A 91 9.12 3.47 -1.68
N GLY A 92 10.20 4.07 -2.16
CA GLY A 92 11.31 4.59 -1.36
C GLY A 92 11.06 6.00 -0.83
N GLY A 93 12.14 6.76 -0.66
CA GLY A 93 12.11 8.15 -0.17
C GLY A 93 12.50 8.29 1.29
N ALA A 94 13.43 7.46 1.77
CA ALA A 94 14.04 7.53 3.11
C ALA A 94 13.01 7.47 4.27
N PHE A 95 11.84 6.91 4.05
CA PHE A 95 10.69 6.92 4.97
C PHE A 95 10.16 8.34 5.29
N LEU A 96 10.56 9.35 4.55
CA LEU A 96 10.21 10.76 4.74
C LEU A 96 9.35 11.31 3.61
N THR A 97 9.55 10.79 2.40
CA THR A 97 8.86 11.23 1.17
C THR A 97 8.45 10.02 0.34
N GLY A 98 7.74 10.25 -0.74
CA GLY A 98 7.33 9.23 -1.69
C GLY A 98 5.82 9.14 -1.85
N SER A 99 5.42 8.35 -2.84
CA SER A 99 3.99 8.12 -3.14
C SER A 99 3.83 6.91 -4.06
N TYR A 100 2.63 6.35 -4.03
CA TYR A 100 2.20 5.19 -4.82
C TYR A 100 1.60 5.55 -6.20
N SER A 101 1.56 6.81 -6.56
CA SER A 101 0.90 7.28 -7.78
C SER A 101 1.67 6.93 -9.06
N GLY A 102 0.92 6.71 -10.13
CA GLY A 102 1.45 6.39 -11.45
C GLY A 102 1.02 4.99 -11.91
N THR A 103 1.01 4.81 -13.23
CA THR A 103 0.67 3.55 -13.88
C THR A 103 1.93 2.83 -14.36
N GLN A 104 1.87 1.50 -14.38
CA GLN A 104 2.98 0.64 -14.80
C GLN A 104 2.54 -0.32 -15.91
N GLU A 105 2.14 0.25 -17.05
CA GLU A 105 1.63 -0.50 -18.20
C GLU A 105 2.57 -1.61 -18.68
N SER A 106 3.89 -1.48 -18.47
CA SER A 106 4.85 -2.52 -18.85
C SER A 106 4.59 -3.85 -18.15
N PHE A 107 4.23 -3.83 -16.86
CA PHE A 107 3.86 -5.04 -16.10
C PHE A 107 2.54 -5.62 -16.61
N VAL A 108 1.59 -4.75 -16.86
CA VAL A 108 0.24 -5.15 -17.31
C VAL A 108 0.29 -5.80 -18.70
N LYS A 109 1.13 -5.29 -19.61
CA LYS A 109 1.35 -5.88 -20.95
C LYS A 109 1.95 -7.28 -20.90
N GLU A 110 2.72 -7.59 -19.83
CA GLU A 110 3.28 -8.91 -19.59
C GLU A 110 2.32 -9.84 -18.80
N GLY A 111 1.07 -9.45 -18.60
CA GLY A 111 0.07 -10.26 -17.91
C GLY A 111 0.26 -10.29 -16.38
N ILE A 112 0.89 -9.27 -15.81
CA ILE A 112 1.15 -9.16 -14.37
C ILE A 112 0.22 -8.10 -13.78
N ILE A 113 -0.46 -8.41 -12.69
CA ILE A 113 -1.19 -7.42 -11.90
C ILE A 113 -0.17 -6.56 -11.14
N TYR A 114 -0.26 -5.25 -11.30
CA TYR A 114 0.57 -4.31 -10.57
C TYR A 114 -0.23 -3.64 -9.45
N CYS A 115 0.31 -3.68 -8.25
CA CYS A 115 -0.23 -2.97 -7.09
C CYS A 115 0.82 -2.00 -6.55
N SER A 116 0.40 -0.83 -6.10
CA SER A 116 1.24 0.09 -5.35
C SER A 116 0.53 0.54 -4.08
N ILE A 117 1.29 0.78 -3.01
CA ILE A 117 0.75 1.07 -1.69
C ILE A 117 1.30 2.36 -1.12
N GLU A 118 0.46 3.15 -0.45
CA GLU A 118 0.88 4.20 0.47
C GLU A 118 1.08 3.64 1.86
N TYR A 119 1.94 4.29 2.64
CA TYR A 119 2.14 4.03 4.06
C TYR A 119 2.57 5.31 4.77
N ARG A 120 2.30 5.43 6.07
CA ARG A 120 2.66 6.62 6.86
C ARG A 120 4.17 6.85 6.85
N LEU A 121 4.55 8.11 6.71
CA LEU A 121 5.93 8.58 6.60
C LEU A 121 6.33 9.45 7.78
N GLY A 122 7.64 9.70 7.92
CA GLY A 122 8.20 10.62 8.90
C GLY A 122 7.76 10.31 10.33
N ALA A 123 7.49 11.34 11.10
CA ALA A 123 7.06 11.21 12.50
C ALA A 123 5.71 10.48 12.63
N LEU A 124 4.81 10.60 11.65
CA LEU A 124 3.50 9.92 11.70
C LEU A 124 3.62 8.40 11.55
N GLY A 125 4.61 7.94 10.78
CA GLY A 125 4.87 6.52 10.54
C GLY A 125 5.90 5.89 11.47
N PHE A 126 6.85 6.68 12.01
CA PHE A 126 8.06 6.11 12.62
C PHE A 126 8.47 6.72 13.97
N MET A 127 7.64 7.56 14.59
CA MET A 127 7.96 8.15 15.90
C MET A 127 7.89 7.09 16.99
N ALA A 128 9.03 6.86 17.66
CA ALA A 128 9.11 6.11 18.90
C ALA A 128 9.08 7.07 20.10
N HIS A 129 8.17 6.82 21.05
CA HIS A 129 8.02 7.65 22.24
C HIS A 129 7.60 6.79 23.45
N PRO A 130 8.13 7.04 24.67
CA PRO A 130 7.81 6.23 25.85
C PRO A 130 6.32 6.18 26.17
N GLU A 131 5.59 7.28 26.01
CA GLU A 131 4.15 7.31 26.26
C GLU A 131 3.37 6.52 25.23
N LEU A 132 3.74 6.59 23.93
CA LEU A 132 3.14 5.75 22.89
C LEU A 132 3.42 4.27 23.14
N SER A 133 4.63 3.93 23.61
CA SER A 133 4.97 2.57 23.98
C SER A 133 4.11 2.07 25.14
N LYS A 134 3.91 2.90 26.17
CA LYS A 134 3.03 2.60 27.30
C LYS A 134 1.57 2.45 26.85
N GLU A 135 1.08 3.36 26.02
CA GLU A 135 -0.30 3.35 25.49
C GLU A 135 -0.58 2.10 24.64
N SER A 136 0.44 1.55 23.95
CA SER A 136 0.29 0.36 23.09
C SER A 136 -0.12 -0.91 23.84
N GLY A 137 0.06 -0.95 25.16
CA GLY A 137 -0.13 -2.16 25.99
C GLY A 137 0.89 -3.26 25.73
N LYS A 138 1.82 -3.05 24.78
CA LYS A 138 2.88 -4.00 24.40
C LYS A 138 4.29 -3.46 24.64
N ASN A 139 4.37 -2.25 25.18
CA ASN A 139 5.62 -1.51 25.41
C ASN A 139 6.46 -1.30 24.14
N ILE A 140 5.79 -1.07 22.99
CA ILE A 140 6.40 -0.83 21.68
C ILE A 140 5.77 0.37 20.98
N SER A 141 6.56 1.11 20.21
CA SER A 141 6.12 2.18 19.30
C SER A 141 7.13 2.36 18.16
N GLY A 142 6.77 3.11 17.12
CA GLY A 142 7.72 3.57 16.10
C GLY A 142 7.69 2.86 14.77
N ASN A 143 6.96 1.78 14.57
CA ASN A 143 6.94 1.01 13.33
C ASN A 143 5.57 1.06 12.62
N TYR A 144 4.83 2.15 12.77
CA TYR A 144 3.46 2.26 12.22
C TYR A 144 3.45 2.17 10.70
N GLY A 145 4.43 2.79 10.00
CA GLY A 145 4.57 2.70 8.54
C GLY A 145 4.82 1.27 8.06
N ILE A 146 5.63 0.47 8.78
CA ILE A 146 5.81 -0.95 8.45
C ILE A 146 4.54 -1.75 8.72
N LEU A 147 3.81 -1.44 9.79
CA LEU A 147 2.52 -2.08 10.07
C LEU A 147 1.48 -1.74 9.00
N ASP A 148 1.52 -0.53 8.44
CA ASP A 148 0.68 -0.12 7.31
C ASP A 148 0.97 -0.99 6.09
N GLN A 149 2.25 -1.23 5.78
CA GLN A 149 2.66 -2.11 4.68
C GLN A 149 2.18 -3.55 4.89
N VAL A 150 2.28 -4.09 6.12
CA VAL A 150 1.72 -5.42 6.45
C VAL A 150 0.21 -5.45 6.24
N MET A 151 -0.51 -4.40 6.65
CA MET A 151 -1.96 -4.30 6.47
C MET A 151 -2.35 -4.22 4.99
N ALA A 152 -1.61 -3.46 4.19
CA ALA A 152 -1.82 -3.37 2.74
C ALA A 152 -1.58 -4.72 2.06
N LEU A 153 -0.50 -5.42 2.40
CA LEU A 153 -0.21 -6.77 1.89
C LEU A 153 -1.30 -7.77 2.28
N LYS A 154 -1.77 -7.70 3.52
CA LYS A 154 -2.89 -8.53 3.96
C LYS A 154 -4.15 -8.23 3.15
N TRP A 155 -4.48 -6.96 2.91
CA TRP A 155 -5.61 -6.58 2.08
C TRP A 155 -5.48 -7.13 0.65
N ILE A 156 -4.29 -6.99 0.03
CA ILE A 156 -4.01 -7.51 -1.31
C ILE A 156 -4.20 -9.04 -1.33
N HIS A 157 -3.56 -9.75 -0.42
CA HIS A 157 -3.66 -11.21 -0.32
C HIS A 157 -5.13 -11.67 -0.21
N ASP A 158 -5.92 -11.02 0.65
CA ASP A 158 -7.31 -11.41 0.92
C ASP A 158 -8.26 -11.06 -0.25
N ASN A 159 -7.91 -10.09 -1.11
CA ASN A 159 -8.85 -9.54 -2.11
C ASN A 159 -8.41 -9.69 -3.57
N ILE A 160 -7.14 -9.95 -3.86
CA ILE A 160 -6.59 -9.87 -5.21
C ILE A 160 -7.21 -10.88 -6.19
N ALA A 161 -7.75 -11.98 -5.68
CA ALA A 161 -8.48 -12.96 -6.49
C ALA A 161 -9.73 -12.35 -7.18
N ALA A 162 -10.35 -11.33 -6.56
CA ALA A 162 -11.47 -10.62 -7.17
C ALA A 162 -11.06 -9.77 -8.39
N PHE A 163 -9.76 -9.44 -8.50
CA PHE A 163 -9.15 -8.71 -9.60
C PHE A 163 -8.44 -9.64 -10.61
N GLY A 164 -8.62 -10.95 -10.49
CA GLY A 164 -8.01 -11.96 -11.36
C GLY A 164 -6.61 -12.37 -10.98
N GLY A 165 -6.11 -11.96 -9.80
CA GLY A 165 -4.78 -12.33 -9.29
C GLY A 165 -4.77 -13.63 -8.51
N ASP A 166 -3.59 -14.19 -8.35
CA ASP A 166 -3.33 -15.37 -7.54
C ASP A 166 -2.67 -14.93 -6.20
N PRO A 167 -3.34 -15.08 -5.06
CA PRO A 167 -2.76 -14.71 -3.77
C PRO A 167 -1.48 -15.50 -3.43
N ASP A 168 -1.31 -16.70 -4.02
CA ASP A 168 -0.10 -17.52 -3.83
C ASP A 168 1.07 -17.09 -4.76
N LYS A 169 0.86 -16.09 -5.63
CA LYS A 169 1.86 -15.58 -6.58
C LYS A 169 2.18 -14.10 -6.39
N ILE A 170 2.14 -13.62 -5.16
CA ILE A 170 2.49 -12.24 -4.82
C ILE A 170 4.02 -12.11 -4.69
N THR A 171 4.61 -11.16 -5.41
CA THR A 171 5.99 -10.70 -5.25
C THR A 171 5.98 -9.26 -4.78
N ILE A 172 6.65 -8.97 -3.66
CA ILE A 172 6.86 -7.60 -3.18
C ILE A 172 8.19 -7.06 -3.70
N ALA A 173 8.23 -5.78 -4.03
CA ALA A 173 9.43 -5.10 -4.48
C ALA A 173 9.53 -3.70 -3.89
N GLY A 174 10.74 -3.19 -3.76
CA GLY A 174 10.98 -1.83 -3.31
C GLY A 174 12.42 -1.39 -3.55
N GLU A 175 12.57 -0.10 -3.79
CA GLU A 175 13.86 0.56 -3.98
C GLU A 175 14.17 1.45 -2.77
N SER A 176 15.45 1.54 -2.37
CA SER A 176 15.89 2.40 -1.27
C SER A 176 15.18 2.06 0.05
N ALA A 177 14.46 3.00 0.67
CA ALA A 177 13.62 2.73 1.84
C ALA A 177 12.55 1.66 1.59
N GLY A 178 12.06 1.53 0.34
CA GLY A 178 11.19 0.44 -0.09
C GLY A 178 11.91 -0.90 -0.04
N GLY A 179 13.17 -0.97 -0.49
CA GLY A 179 14.02 -2.16 -0.38
C GLY A 179 14.32 -2.55 1.08
N ILE A 180 14.59 -1.55 1.94
CA ILE A 180 14.70 -1.77 3.40
C ILE A 180 13.38 -2.34 3.95
N SER A 181 12.24 -1.79 3.54
CA SER A 181 10.92 -2.31 3.92
C SER A 181 10.73 -3.77 3.51
N VAL A 182 11.08 -4.12 2.27
CA VAL A 182 11.04 -5.52 1.78
C VAL A 182 11.88 -6.43 2.67
N SER A 183 13.09 -6.02 3.02
CA SER A 183 13.97 -6.80 3.92
C SER A 183 13.36 -6.98 5.31
N ILE A 184 12.75 -5.94 5.87
CA ILE A 184 12.04 -5.99 7.16
C ILE A 184 10.84 -6.95 7.07
N LEU A 185 10.05 -6.87 5.99
CA LEU A 185 8.87 -7.72 5.78
C LEU A 185 9.25 -9.20 5.62
N CYS A 186 10.38 -9.50 4.95
CA CYS A 186 10.90 -10.87 4.86
C CYS A 186 11.24 -11.46 6.24
N ALA A 187 11.72 -10.63 7.17
CA ALA A 187 12.06 -11.05 8.53
C ALA A 187 10.87 -11.02 9.50
N SER A 188 9.77 -10.35 9.12
CA SER A 188 8.63 -10.12 10.01
C SER A 188 7.68 -11.32 10.09
N PRO A 189 7.39 -11.87 11.28
CA PRO A 189 6.38 -12.91 11.42
C PRO A 189 4.97 -12.44 11.05
N LEU A 190 4.71 -11.12 11.07
CA LEU A 190 3.41 -10.53 10.70
C LEU A 190 3.14 -10.59 9.20
N ALA A 191 4.18 -10.70 8.38
CA ALA A 191 4.08 -10.79 6.93
C ALA A 191 4.17 -12.24 6.41
N LYS A 192 4.28 -13.21 7.31
CA LYS A 192 4.40 -14.63 6.94
C LYS A 192 3.19 -15.09 6.13
N GLY A 193 3.46 -15.62 4.93
CA GLY A 193 2.45 -16.16 4.02
C GLY A 193 1.71 -15.11 3.17
N LEU A 194 2.05 -13.81 3.30
CA LEU A 194 1.41 -12.76 2.51
C LEU A 194 2.05 -12.58 1.12
N PHE A 195 3.24 -13.11 0.89
CA PHE A 195 3.93 -13.08 -0.40
C PHE A 195 4.84 -14.29 -0.57
N ARG A 196 5.19 -14.58 -1.81
CA ARG A 196 6.05 -15.69 -2.23
C ARG A 196 7.45 -15.25 -2.65
N GLY A 197 7.56 -14.07 -3.25
CA GLY A 197 8.80 -13.52 -3.78
C GLY A 197 9.08 -12.12 -3.23
N ALA A 198 10.36 -11.73 -3.21
CA ALA A 198 10.80 -10.42 -2.75
C ALA A 198 11.98 -9.91 -3.58
N ILE A 199 11.94 -8.62 -3.95
CA ILE A 199 12.99 -7.91 -4.68
C ILE A 199 13.33 -6.66 -3.86
N SER A 200 14.57 -6.58 -3.37
CA SER A 200 15.07 -5.47 -2.55
C SER A 200 16.19 -4.76 -3.32
N GLU A 201 15.99 -3.51 -3.66
CA GLU A 201 16.90 -2.66 -4.41
C GLU A 201 17.39 -1.45 -3.61
#